data_cfcbd4691c57304a865adc4c3e37083c
#
_entry.id   cfcbd4691c57304a865adc4c3e37083c
#
_cell.length_a   1.000
_cell.length_b   1.000
_cell.length_c   1.000
_cell.angle_alpha   90.00
_cell.angle_beta   90.00
_cell.angle_gamma   90.00
#
_symmetry.space_group_name_H-M   'P 1'
#
loop_
_entity.id
_entity.type
_entity.pdbx_description
1 polymer ?
#
loop_
_entity_poly.entity_id
_entity_poly.type
_entity_poly.pdbx_seq_one_letter_code
_entity_poly.pdbx_strand_id
1 'polypeptide(L)'
;MVSTLNKNQQLAIRELLHQKINSREDLAMVKRKLAKKYKIGILYNSEILQAYRRQISQKKIKPSLFLEKILRKRAVRTMSGIAPVAVLTKPYPCPGRCAYCPTEKNVPQSYLSNEPAVMRAIRCGYDPYKQVQLRLRSLEANGHQPTKIELIVIGGTWSALPEKYKYWYIKECFKAANRYESRIMNYESRKNAESHNSLFIIHDSIKSLKEKLAKEQKKNESAKYRLIGITLETRPDYINEKELLEMRQLGATRVELGVQALDDKILQLNKRGHGVAEIVQATELLKNFGFKVTYHIMPGLPGSTPAKDLKMFKQLFVDERFQPDQLKFYPTVVTRGSLLYYWWKAGKYKPYSPKVLENLIIACKKIVPPYVRIIRLIRDIPGESIIAGNMITNLRQMIKDRGIACGCIRCREAREKELKIKNCELRIIKYKASGGEEYFLSYESKDGKILYGFCRLRLITRNLQLATRNSKSPLPPLLKGAGLIRELHVYGELVPVGQNKKIQHAGLGKMLMREAERIVALSGYKKIAVIAGVGVRGYYRKFGYKLKNSYMVRDLR
;
A
#
# COMPACT_ATOMS: atom_id res chain seq x y z
N MET A 1 23.75 2.40 5.49
CA MET A 1 24.82 3.17 6.12
C MET A 1 24.86 4.51 5.43
N VAL A 2 24.70 5.61 6.15
CA VAL A 2 25.11 6.94 5.66
C VAL A 2 26.57 7.00 6.07
N SER A 3 27.49 6.78 5.13
CA SER A 3 28.91 6.94 5.36
C SER A 3 29.15 8.39 5.75
N THR A 4 29.97 8.63 6.76
CA THR A 4 30.53 9.95 7.03
C THR A 4 31.25 10.38 5.78
N LEU A 5 30.79 11.48 5.16
CA LEU A 5 31.45 12.05 3.98
C LEU A 5 32.89 12.42 4.33
N ASN A 6 33.85 11.94 3.58
CA ASN A 6 35.24 12.36 3.72
C ASN A 6 35.42 13.83 3.27
N LYS A 7 36.58 14.44 3.57
CA LYS A 7 36.87 15.85 3.28
C LYS A 7 36.66 16.16 1.77
N ASN A 8 37.14 15.29 0.88
CA ASN A 8 37.01 15.47 -0.56
C ASN A 8 35.58 15.40 -1.06
N GLN A 9 34.75 14.47 -0.51
CA GLN A 9 33.32 14.40 -0.81
C GLN A 9 32.57 15.66 -0.34
N GLN A 10 32.93 16.20 0.83
CA GLN A 10 32.33 17.45 1.33
C GLN A 10 32.66 18.64 0.43
N LEU A 11 33.92 18.76 -0.03
CA LEU A 11 34.36 19.80 -0.96
C LEU A 11 33.64 19.68 -2.31
N ALA A 12 33.57 18.46 -2.87
CA ALA A 12 32.89 18.20 -4.13
C ALA A 12 31.38 18.55 -4.06
N ILE A 13 30.72 18.23 -2.96
CA ILE A 13 29.30 18.60 -2.78
C ILE A 13 29.14 20.12 -2.63
N ARG A 14 30.02 20.77 -1.90
CA ARG A 14 30.00 22.24 -1.76
C ARG A 14 30.11 22.91 -3.13
N GLU A 15 31.07 22.50 -3.96
CA GLU A 15 31.26 23.02 -5.32
C GLU A 15 30.02 22.73 -6.19
N LEU A 16 29.43 21.51 -6.13
CA LEU A 16 28.22 21.15 -6.85
C LEU A 16 27.04 22.08 -6.54
N LEU A 17 26.85 22.43 -5.27
CA LEU A 17 25.74 23.27 -4.81
C LEU A 17 25.82 24.72 -5.27
N HIS A 18 27.01 25.18 -5.70
CA HIS A 18 27.24 26.52 -6.29
C HIS A 18 27.17 26.52 -7.81
N GLN A 19 27.05 25.37 -8.49
CA GLN A 19 26.94 25.30 -9.93
C GLN A 19 25.49 25.48 -10.41
N LYS A 20 25.32 26.11 -11.58
CA LYS A 20 24.02 26.22 -12.24
C LYS A 20 23.71 24.85 -12.89
N ILE A 21 22.70 24.16 -12.38
CA ILE A 21 22.25 22.86 -12.87
C ILE A 21 20.83 23.04 -13.40
N ASN A 22 20.61 22.75 -14.70
CA ASN A 22 19.33 22.99 -15.38
C ASN A 22 18.59 21.69 -15.72
N SER A 23 19.27 20.52 -15.65
CA SER A 23 18.67 19.22 -15.99
C SER A 23 19.25 18.09 -15.12
N ARG A 24 18.67 16.89 -15.25
CA ARG A 24 19.26 15.67 -14.64
C ARG A 24 20.54 15.23 -15.33
N GLU A 25 20.63 15.49 -16.61
CA GLU A 25 21.78 15.24 -17.45
C GLU A 25 22.95 16.13 -17.01
N ASP A 26 22.72 17.43 -16.79
CA ASP A 26 23.71 18.37 -16.23
C ASP A 26 24.19 17.90 -14.87
N LEU A 27 23.26 17.51 -13.98
CA LEU A 27 23.62 16.97 -12.67
C LEU A 27 24.54 15.73 -12.80
N ALA A 28 24.25 14.84 -13.74
CA ALA A 28 25.06 13.65 -13.98
C ALA A 28 26.45 13.99 -14.52
N MET A 29 26.57 14.98 -15.41
CA MET A 29 27.85 15.49 -15.91
C MET A 29 28.69 16.12 -14.81
N VAL A 30 28.08 17.03 -14.03
CA VAL A 30 28.74 17.68 -12.90
C VAL A 30 29.25 16.67 -11.89
N LYS A 31 28.44 15.68 -11.53
CA LYS A 31 28.86 14.61 -10.61
C LYS A 31 30.07 13.83 -11.12
N ARG A 32 30.12 13.49 -12.40
CA ARG A 32 31.28 12.80 -13.01
C ARG A 32 32.53 13.69 -13.00
N LYS A 33 32.40 14.97 -13.39
CA LYS A 33 33.49 15.94 -13.38
C LYS A 33 34.09 16.10 -11.98
N LEU A 34 33.25 16.25 -10.95
CA LEU A 34 33.68 16.41 -9.57
C LEU A 34 34.29 15.13 -8.98
N ALA A 35 33.72 13.96 -9.35
CA ALA A 35 34.30 12.67 -8.96
C ALA A 35 35.73 12.50 -9.46
N LYS A 36 36.01 12.89 -10.72
CA LYS A 36 37.37 12.90 -11.29
C LYS A 36 38.28 13.93 -10.61
N LYS A 37 37.79 15.18 -10.44
CA LYS A 37 38.57 16.30 -9.82
C LYS A 37 39.03 15.98 -8.39
N TYR A 38 38.09 15.42 -7.57
CA TYR A 38 38.39 15.15 -6.16
C TYR A 38 38.83 13.72 -5.87
N LYS A 39 39.05 12.89 -6.92
CA LYS A 39 39.45 11.47 -6.82
C LYS A 39 38.52 10.68 -5.86
N ILE A 40 37.21 10.82 -6.02
CA ILE A 40 36.18 10.16 -5.21
C ILE A 40 35.25 9.31 -6.09
N GLY A 41 34.50 8.41 -5.47
CA GLY A 41 33.39 7.74 -6.15
C GLY A 41 32.27 8.73 -6.51
N ILE A 42 31.37 8.32 -7.43
CA ILE A 42 30.23 9.16 -7.82
C ILE A 42 29.31 9.41 -6.60
N LEU A 43 29.11 10.68 -6.26
CA LEU A 43 28.26 11.11 -5.16
C LEU A 43 26.82 10.61 -5.30
N TYR A 44 26.25 10.07 -4.23
CA TYR A 44 24.83 9.71 -4.20
C TYR A 44 23.96 10.96 -4.03
N ASN A 45 22.79 10.94 -4.69
CA ASN A 45 21.82 12.05 -4.55
C ASN A 45 21.39 12.26 -3.09
N SER A 46 21.36 11.22 -2.27
CA SER A 46 21.05 11.31 -0.84
C SER A 46 22.10 12.07 -0.05
N GLU A 47 23.38 11.93 -0.39
CA GLU A 47 24.49 12.64 0.22
C GLU A 47 24.43 14.14 -0.12
N ILE A 48 24.20 14.45 -1.40
CA ILE A 48 24.02 15.83 -1.87
C ILE A 48 22.81 16.49 -1.19
N LEU A 49 21.67 15.80 -1.12
CA LEU A 49 20.46 16.30 -0.46
C LEU A 49 20.67 16.56 1.04
N GLN A 50 21.41 15.70 1.71
CA GLN A 50 21.71 15.87 3.13
C GLN A 50 22.58 17.11 3.36
N ALA A 51 23.66 17.28 2.59
CA ALA A 51 24.52 18.44 2.68
C ALA A 51 23.78 19.74 2.29
N TYR A 52 22.97 19.71 1.22
CA TYR A 52 22.11 20.81 0.79
C TYR A 52 21.19 21.29 1.91
N ARG A 53 20.44 20.37 2.55
CA ARG A 53 19.53 20.70 3.66
C ARG A 53 20.27 21.25 4.88
N ARG A 54 21.48 20.75 5.15
CA ARG A 54 22.34 21.30 6.22
C ARG A 54 22.74 22.74 5.92
N GLN A 55 23.11 23.06 4.67
CA GLN A 55 23.46 24.43 4.29
C GLN A 55 22.25 25.37 4.33
N ILE A 56 21.05 24.90 3.96
CA ILE A 56 19.80 25.68 4.12
C ILE A 56 19.52 25.96 5.59
N SER A 57 19.63 24.94 6.47
CA SER A 57 19.40 25.12 7.92
C SER A 57 20.40 26.09 8.56
N GLN A 58 21.58 26.18 8.01
CA GLN A 58 22.62 27.14 8.40
C GLN A 58 22.47 28.50 7.68
N LYS A 59 21.41 28.72 6.89
CA LYS A 59 21.16 29.92 6.10
C LYS A 59 22.29 30.28 5.09
N LYS A 60 23.11 29.32 4.69
CA LYS A 60 24.25 29.52 3.76
C LYS A 60 23.81 29.54 2.29
N ILE A 61 22.70 28.86 1.96
CA ILE A 61 22.12 28.85 0.61
C ILE A 61 20.59 28.99 0.69
N LYS A 62 19.99 29.54 -0.37
CA LYS A 62 18.52 29.64 -0.50
C LYS A 62 17.92 28.31 -0.96
N PRO A 63 16.70 27.95 -0.51
CA PRO A 63 16.01 26.77 -0.99
C PRO A 63 15.73 26.81 -2.49
N SER A 64 16.02 25.71 -3.20
CA SER A 64 15.71 25.54 -4.63
C SER A 64 14.79 24.33 -4.83
N LEU A 65 13.55 24.58 -5.18
CA LEU A 65 12.56 23.53 -5.49
C LEU A 65 13.01 22.67 -6.69
N PHE A 66 13.71 23.29 -7.64
CA PHE A 66 14.21 22.58 -8.81
C PHE A 66 15.29 21.57 -8.41
N LEU A 67 16.28 21.98 -7.60
CA LEU A 67 17.35 21.11 -7.15
C LEU A 67 16.81 19.95 -6.30
N GLU A 68 15.85 20.21 -5.41
CA GLU A 68 15.17 19.15 -4.66
C GLU A 68 14.44 18.15 -5.56
N LYS A 69 13.83 18.65 -6.65
CA LYS A 69 13.11 17.80 -7.61
C LYS A 69 14.05 16.87 -8.37
N ILE A 70 15.18 17.37 -8.88
CA ILE A 70 16.13 16.57 -9.66
C ILE A 70 16.93 15.59 -8.81
N LEU A 71 17.26 15.96 -7.56
CA LEU A 71 17.95 15.09 -6.62
C LEU A 71 17.07 13.99 -6.04
N ARG A 72 15.72 14.14 -6.09
CA ARG A 72 14.78 13.15 -5.55
C ARG A 72 14.88 11.82 -6.29
N LYS A 73 15.24 10.77 -5.56
CA LYS A 73 15.35 9.41 -6.11
C LYS A 73 13.96 8.77 -6.19
N ARG A 74 13.59 8.24 -7.38
CA ARG A 74 12.29 7.57 -7.61
C ARG A 74 11.10 8.45 -7.22
N ALA A 75 10.98 9.64 -7.81
CA ALA A 75 9.92 10.62 -7.56
C ALA A 75 8.50 10.00 -7.52
N VAL A 76 8.23 8.98 -8.32
CA VAL A 76 6.95 8.25 -8.41
C VAL A 76 6.45 7.71 -7.05
N ARG A 77 7.32 7.49 -6.04
CA ARG A 77 6.93 6.86 -4.77
C ARG A 77 5.95 7.68 -3.93
N THR A 78 5.99 9.00 -4.01
CA THR A 78 5.13 9.91 -3.23
C THR A 78 4.23 10.79 -4.09
N MET A 79 4.25 10.61 -5.40
CA MET A 79 3.42 11.38 -6.34
C MET A 79 1.93 11.05 -6.25
N SER A 80 1.56 9.96 -5.61
CA SER A 80 0.17 9.65 -5.25
C SER A 80 -0.32 10.42 -4.02
N GLY A 81 0.53 11.26 -3.42
CA GLY A 81 0.22 11.98 -2.19
C GLY A 81 0.35 11.16 -0.91
N ILE A 82 0.92 9.96 -0.98
CA ILE A 82 1.04 9.02 0.15
C ILE A 82 2.44 8.38 0.14
N ALA A 83 3.03 8.18 1.33
CA ALA A 83 4.30 7.49 1.52
C ALA A 83 4.07 6.04 2.00
N PRO A 84 4.35 5.01 1.18
CA PRO A 84 4.20 3.63 1.60
C PRO A 84 5.37 3.21 2.51
N VAL A 85 5.01 2.71 3.69
CA VAL A 85 5.92 2.15 4.69
C VAL A 85 5.57 0.69 4.92
N ALA A 86 6.34 -0.21 4.31
CA ALA A 86 6.18 -1.64 4.52
C ALA A 86 7.03 -2.10 5.71
N VAL A 87 6.42 -2.85 6.61
CA VAL A 87 7.02 -3.49 7.79
C VAL A 87 6.68 -4.98 7.79
N LEU A 88 7.60 -5.82 8.25
CA LEU A 88 7.46 -7.27 8.25
C LEU A 88 7.36 -7.79 9.69
N THR A 89 6.38 -8.65 9.95
CA THR A 89 6.23 -9.35 11.23
C THR A 89 7.39 -10.34 11.45
N LYS A 90 7.62 -10.75 12.69
CA LYS A 90 8.56 -11.86 12.95
C LYS A 90 8.06 -13.15 12.28
N PRO A 91 8.94 -14.11 12.02
CA PRO A 91 8.55 -15.43 11.60
C PRO A 91 7.53 -16.05 12.58
N TYR A 92 6.46 -16.59 12.03
CA TYR A 92 5.42 -17.28 12.79
C TYR A 92 4.87 -18.43 11.94
N PRO A 93 4.50 -19.57 12.52
CA PRO A 93 3.95 -20.69 11.79
C PRO A 93 2.76 -20.26 10.93
N CYS A 94 2.84 -20.53 9.63
CA CYS A 94 1.73 -20.27 8.73
C CYS A 94 0.79 -21.48 8.73
N PRO A 95 -0.53 -21.30 8.84
CA PRO A 95 -1.50 -22.40 8.79
C PRO A 95 -1.60 -23.07 7.41
N GLY A 96 -1.08 -22.41 6.36
CA GLY A 96 -1.12 -22.91 4.98
C GLY A 96 0.16 -23.65 4.58
N ARG A 97 0.00 -24.71 3.76
CA ARG A 97 1.10 -25.50 3.17
C ARG A 97 1.15 -25.37 1.65
N CYS A 98 1.00 -24.14 1.13
CA CYS A 98 0.89 -23.87 -0.30
C CYS A 98 2.13 -24.32 -1.07
N ALA A 99 1.92 -25.06 -2.18
CA ALA A 99 3.00 -25.67 -2.94
C ALA A 99 4.05 -24.68 -3.49
N TYR A 100 3.63 -23.47 -3.79
CA TYR A 100 4.49 -22.40 -4.35
C TYR A 100 5.17 -21.51 -3.30
N CYS A 101 4.86 -21.69 -2.00
CA CYS A 101 5.45 -20.85 -0.97
C CYS A 101 6.87 -21.31 -0.62
N PRO A 102 7.90 -20.44 -0.77
CA PRO A 102 9.21 -20.73 -0.23
C PRO A 102 9.18 -20.71 1.31
N THR A 103 10.00 -21.57 1.89
CA THR A 103 10.27 -21.59 3.33
C THR A 103 11.77 -21.42 3.55
N GLU A 104 12.14 -20.42 4.34
CA GLU A 104 13.52 -20.14 4.72
C GLU A 104 13.60 -19.98 6.24
N LYS A 105 14.66 -20.50 6.86
CA LYS A 105 14.85 -20.42 8.31
C LYS A 105 14.90 -18.96 8.78
N ASN A 106 14.20 -18.65 9.85
CA ASN A 106 14.13 -17.30 10.44
C ASN A 106 13.55 -16.21 9.53
N VAL A 107 12.80 -16.59 8.49
CA VAL A 107 12.09 -15.67 7.59
C VAL A 107 10.59 -16.06 7.60
N PRO A 108 9.66 -15.09 7.62
CA PRO A 108 8.24 -15.40 7.49
C PRO A 108 7.97 -16.16 6.19
N GLN A 109 7.10 -17.19 6.29
CA GLN A 109 6.77 -18.01 5.12
C GLN A 109 6.28 -17.17 3.94
N SER A 110 6.65 -17.57 2.74
CA SER A 110 6.40 -16.85 1.48
C SER A 110 7.39 -15.72 1.17
N TYR A 111 8.35 -15.43 2.04
CA TYR A 111 9.35 -14.39 1.85
C TYR A 111 10.76 -15.00 1.81
N LEU A 112 11.70 -14.28 1.17
CA LEU A 112 13.12 -14.66 1.10
C LEU A 112 13.99 -13.59 1.77
N SER A 113 15.07 -14.00 2.42
CA SER A 113 15.95 -13.12 3.22
C SER A 113 16.54 -11.96 2.42
N ASN A 114 16.74 -12.14 1.11
CA ASN A 114 17.29 -11.12 0.20
C ASN A 114 16.24 -10.17 -0.40
N GLU A 115 14.95 -10.32 -0.09
CA GLU A 115 13.93 -9.32 -0.46
C GLU A 115 14.17 -7.99 0.30
N PRO A 116 14.04 -6.81 -0.35
CA PRO A 116 14.40 -5.53 0.29
C PRO A 116 13.65 -5.21 1.59
N ALA A 117 12.39 -5.68 1.73
CA ALA A 117 11.61 -5.48 2.94
C ALA A 117 12.07 -6.42 4.06
N VAL A 118 12.42 -7.65 3.70
CA VAL A 118 12.92 -8.69 4.62
C VAL A 118 14.29 -8.32 5.15
N MET A 119 15.23 -7.95 4.28
CA MET A 119 16.56 -7.47 4.70
C MET A 119 16.47 -6.35 5.72
N ARG A 120 15.53 -5.40 5.54
CA ARG A 120 15.31 -4.33 6.51
C ARG A 120 14.77 -4.87 7.84
N ALA A 121 13.81 -5.79 7.80
CA ALA A 121 13.23 -6.39 8.99
C ALA A 121 14.27 -7.18 9.79
N ILE A 122 15.09 -7.99 9.12
CA ILE A 122 16.20 -8.74 9.74
C ILE A 122 17.18 -7.78 10.44
N ARG A 123 17.60 -6.70 9.75
CA ARG A 123 18.49 -5.66 10.35
C ARG A 123 17.88 -4.96 11.57
N CYS A 124 16.56 -4.93 11.66
CA CYS A 124 15.83 -4.36 12.78
C CYS A 124 15.46 -5.41 13.84
N GLY A 125 15.85 -6.69 13.70
CA GLY A 125 15.40 -7.78 14.56
C GLY A 125 13.87 -7.94 14.57
N TYR A 126 13.20 -7.64 13.43
CA TYR A 126 11.74 -7.62 13.28
C TYR A 126 10.99 -6.63 14.19
N ASP A 127 11.70 -5.74 14.86
CA ASP A 127 11.10 -4.69 15.70
C ASP A 127 10.33 -3.68 14.83
N PRO A 128 8.99 -3.52 15.01
CA PRO A 128 8.17 -2.62 14.20
C PRO A 128 8.53 -1.16 14.37
N TYR A 129 8.93 -0.73 15.58
CA TYR A 129 9.34 0.65 15.84
C TYR A 129 10.59 1.00 15.02
N LYS A 130 11.63 0.15 15.09
CA LYS A 130 12.88 0.33 14.35
C LYS A 130 12.66 0.30 12.83
N GLN A 131 11.81 -0.61 12.33
CA GLN A 131 11.49 -0.70 10.89
C GLN A 131 10.81 0.57 10.37
N VAL A 132 9.82 1.11 11.09
CA VAL A 132 9.14 2.36 10.70
C VAL A 132 10.12 3.52 10.70
N GLN A 133 10.90 3.70 11.78
CA GLN A 133 11.91 4.74 11.91
C GLN A 133 12.94 4.69 10.77
N LEU A 134 13.51 3.51 10.51
CA LEU A 134 14.49 3.32 9.44
C LEU A 134 13.89 3.63 8.06
N ARG A 135 12.63 3.24 7.83
CA ARG A 135 11.96 3.50 6.56
C ARG A 135 11.66 4.98 6.34
N LEU A 136 11.21 5.70 7.36
CA LEU A 136 10.98 7.14 7.28
C LEU A 136 12.29 7.89 7.00
N ARG A 137 13.38 7.55 7.70
CA ARG A 137 14.72 8.10 7.42
C ARG A 137 15.15 7.86 5.99
N SER A 138 14.98 6.63 5.49
CA SER A 138 15.32 6.29 4.09
C SER A 138 14.50 7.09 3.08
N LEU A 139 13.23 7.37 3.34
CA LEU A 139 12.39 8.19 2.47
C LEU A 139 12.85 9.63 2.47
N GLU A 140 13.13 10.21 3.62
CA GLU A 140 13.64 11.59 3.75
C GLU A 140 15.01 11.75 3.12
N ALA A 141 15.93 10.81 3.32
CA ALA A 141 17.26 10.82 2.69
C ALA A 141 17.16 10.80 1.16
N ASN A 142 16.11 10.17 0.59
CA ASN A 142 15.84 10.16 -0.85
C ASN A 142 14.99 11.35 -1.35
N GLY A 143 14.80 12.40 -0.54
CA GLY A 143 14.10 13.62 -0.95
C GLY A 143 12.58 13.61 -0.81
N HIS A 144 12.01 12.61 -0.12
CA HIS A 144 10.57 12.56 0.13
C HIS A 144 10.21 13.21 1.48
N GLN A 145 8.97 13.69 1.59
CA GLN A 145 8.39 14.19 2.85
C GLN A 145 7.27 13.24 3.29
N PRO A 146 7.55 12.17 4.06
CA PRO A 146 6.61 11.08 4.33
C PRO A 146 5.60 11.42 5.42
N THR A 147 4.94 12.57 5.36
CA THR A 147 4.00 13.06 6.38
C THR A 147 2.64 12.34 6.36
N LYS A 148 2.27 11.72 5.24
CA LYS A 148 1.06 10.90 5.09
C LYS A 148 1.49 9.46 4.80
N ILE A 149 1.42 8.61 5.80
CA ILE A 149 1.96 7.25 5.76
C ILE A 149 0.83 6.25 5.50
N GLU A 150 1.00 5.40 4.50
CA GLU A 150 0.28 4.14 4.40
C GLU A 150 1.18 3.02 4.94
N LEU A 151 0.83 2.51 6.12
CA LEU A 151 1.53 1.38 6.73
C LEU A 151 1.06 0.09 6.06
N ILE A 152 1.99 -0.74 5.61
CA ILE A 152 1.72 -2.02 4.97
C ILE A 152 2.41 -3.09 5.79
N VAL A 153 1.63 -3.85 6.55
CA VAL A 153 2.13 -4.96 7.35
C VAL A 153 2.08 -6.22 6.51
N ILE A 154 3.24 -6.82 6.31
CA ILE A 154 3.45 -8.05 5.56
C ILE A 154 4.12 -9.10 6.46
N GLY A 155 4.14 -10.37 6.07
CA GLY A 155 4.78 -11.43 6.85
C GLY A 155 3.94 -12.70 6.98
N GLY A 156 3.16 -13.05 5.95
CA GLY A 156 2.33 -14.24 5.89
C GLY A 156 0.87 -13.96 6.30
N THR A 157 0.31 -14.80 7.16
CA THR A 157 -1.11 -14.71 7.55
C THR A 157 -1.25 -13.90 8.83
N TRP A 158 -1.56 -12.60 8.71
CA TRP A 158 -1.76 -11.69 9.86
C TRP A 158 -2.73 -12.27 10.90
N SER A 159 -3.86 -12.79 10.45
CA SER A 159 -4.93 -13.28 11.32
C SER A 159 -4.56 -14.53 12.14
N ALA A 160 -3.47 -15.22 11.79
CA ALA A 160 -2.93 -16.34 12.55
C ALA A 160 -2.01 -15.92 13.70
N LEU A 161 -1.64 -14.63 13.77
CA LEU A 161 -0.76 -14.13 14.83
C LEU A 161 -1.51 -13.99 16.16
N PRO A 162 -0.84 -14.20 17.32
CA PRO A 162 -1.46 -14.00 18.63
C PRO A 162 -1.99 -12.57 18.80
N GLU A 163 -3.18 -12.42 19.40
CA GLU A 163 -3.83 -11.12 19.62
C GLU A 163 -2.89 -10.15 20.33
N LYS A 164 -2.23 -10.58 21.40
CA LYS A 164 -1.27 -9.77 22.16
C LYS A 164 -0.15 -9.22 21.28
N TYR A 165 0.38 -10.02 20.35
CA TYR A 165 1.41 -9.59 19.41
C TYR A 165 0.86 -8.57 18.39
N LYS A 166 -0.35 -8.77 17.86
CA LYS A 166 -1.00 -7.86 16.91
C LYS A 166 -1.17 -6.45 17.50
N TYR A 167 -1.69 -6.34 18.73
CA TYR A 167 -1.85 -5.05 19.42
C TYR A 167 -0.52 -4.37 19.74
N TRP A 168 0.45 -5.13 20.25
CA TRP A 168 1.78 -4.62 20.52
C TRP A 168 2.44 -4.09 19.24
N TYR A 169 2.39 -4.87 18.17
CA TYR A 169 3.04 -4.55 16.90
C TYR A 169 2.52 -3.23 16.32
N ILE A 170 1.20 -3.09 16.20
CA ILE A 170 0.58 -1.88 15.64
C ILE A 170 0.79 -0.67 16.56
N LYS A 171 0.72 -0.86 17.89
CA LYS A 171 1.03 0.20 18.86
C LYS A 171 2.44 0.74 18.67
N GLU A 172 3.44 -0.13 18.49
CA GLU A 172 4.82 0.30 18.27
C GLU A 172 5.00 1.01 16.90
N CYS A 173 4.25 0.63 15.86
CA CYS A 173 4.24 1.36 14.60
C CYS A 173 3.70 2.81 14.76
N PHE A 174 2.60 2.99 15.50
CA PHE A 174 2.07 4.33 15.80
C PHE A 174 3.05 5.15 16.63
N LYS A 175 3.61 4.54 17.69
CA LYS A 175 4.62 5.17 18.56
C LYS A 175 5.83 5.64 17.76
N ALA A 176 6.31 4.82 16.80
CA ALA A 176 7.41 5.17 15.93
C ALA A 176 7.11 6.37 15.04
N ALA A 177 5.92 6.44 14.46
CA ALA A 177 5.50 7.57 13.63
C ALA A 177 5.32 8.85 14.47
N ASN A 178 4.72 8.74 15.66
CA ASN A 178 4.49 9.87 16.57
C ASN A 178 5.80 10.48 17.11
N ARG A 179 6.81 9.63 17.35
CA ARG A 179 8.11 10.04 17.90
C ARG A 179 9.19 10.23 16.83
N TYR A 180 8.81 10.15 15.55
CA TYR A 180 9.77 10.36 14.49
C TYR A 180 10.16 11.83 14.41
N GLU A 181 11.41 12.10 14.72
CA GLU A 181 12.04 13.39 14.53
C GLU A 181 12.93 13.33 13.28
N SER A 182 12.70 14.24 12.35
CA SER A 182 13.55 14.45 11.18
C SER A 182 14.87 15.09 11.63
N ARG A 183 15.70 14.35 12.37
CA ARG A 183 17.04 14.79 12.70
C ARG A 183 17.98 14.42 11.57
N ILE A 184 18.29 15.39 10.74
CA ILE A 184 19.44 15.38 9.82
C ILE A 184 20.76 15.42 10.61
N MET A 185 20.72 15.49 11.94
CA MET A 185 21.86 15.66 12.81
C MET A 185 22.10 14.46 13.73
N ASN A 186 23.39 14.04 13.73
CA ASN A 186 24.08 13.19 14.69
C ASN A 186 23.62 11.73 14.84
N TYR A 187 24.16 10.91 13.94
CA TYR A 187 24.15 9.44 14.07
C TYR A 187 25.15 8.93 15.14
N GLU A 188 26.02 9.77 15.64
CA GLU A 188 27.13 9.37 16.52
C GLU A 188 26.75 9.11 17.98
N SER A 189 25.60 9.57 18.46
CA SER A 189 25.28 9.52 19.90
C SER A 189 24.44 8.32 20.36
N ARG A 190 24.19 7.30 19.51
CA ARG A 190 23.47 6.09 19.92
C ARG A 190 24.14 4.78 19.48
N LYS A 191 25.42 4.63 19.79
CA LYS A 191 26.11 3.32 19.72
C LYS A 191 25.61 2.32 20.79
N ASN A 192 24.78 2.73 21.74
CA ASN A 192 24.26 1.91 22.83
C ASN A 192 22.77 1.57 22.70
N ALA A 193 22.28 1.29 21.50
CA ALA A 193 21.04 0.55 21.36
C ALA A 193 21.42 -0.94 21.34
N GLU A 194 21.33 -1.55 22.51
CA GLU A 194 21.54 -2.96 22.76
C GLU A 194 20.95 -3.82 21.65
N SER A 195 21.76 -4.71 21.12
CA SER A 195 21.36 -5.81 20.25
C SER A 195 20.55 -6.81 21.09
N HIS A 196 19.31 -6.48 21.39
CA HIS A 196 18.42 -7.44 21.99
C HIS A 196 17.97 -8.43 20.91
N ASN A 197 18.71 -9.51 20.77
CA ASN A 197 18.26 -10.79 20.23
C ASN A 197 17.34 -11.48 21.24
N SER A 198 16.61 -10.72 22.07
CA SER A 198 15.62 -11.23 23.00
C SER A 198 14.34 -11.53 22.23
N LEU A 199 13.86 -12.74 22.31
CA LEU A 199 12.45 -13.07 22.14
C LEU A 199 11.64 -11.93 22.77
N PHE A 200 10.85 -11.18 21.93
CA PHE A 200 10.06 -10.05 22.44
C PHE A 200 9.06 -10.58 23.48
N ILE A 201 9.43 -10.53 24.76
CA ILE A 201 8.52 -10.86 25.85
C ILE A 201 7.62 -9.64 26.03
N ILE A 202 6.36 -9.79 25.65
CA ILE A 202 5.36 -8.73 25.80
C ILE A 202 4.77 -8.89 27.21
N HIS A 203 5.21 -8.10 28.17
CA HIS A 203 4.73 -8.14 29.56
C HIS A 203 3.32 -7.56 29.71
N ASP A 204 2.95 -6.58 28.88
CA ASP A 204 1.64 -5.92 28.93
C ASP A 204 0.46 -6.90 28.80
N SER A 205 -0.62 -6.69 29.57
CA SER A 205 -1.89 -7.38 29.32
C SER A 205 -2.55 -6.88 28.03
N ILE A 206 -3.48 -7.66 27.46
CA ILE A 206 -4.24 -7.24 26.27
C ILE A 206 -5.00 -5.95 26.52
N LYS A 207 -5.61 -5.78 27.70
CA LYS A 207 -6.31 -4.56 28.12
C LYS A 207 -5.36 -3.35 28.09
N SER A 208 -4.20 -3.46 28.73
CA SER A 208 -3.16 -2.42 28.73
C SER A 208 -2.68 -2.07 27.31
N LEU A 209 -2.49 -3.07 26.44
CA LEU A 209 -2.08 -2.84 25.06
C LEU A 209 -3.14 -2.09 24.26
N LYS A 210 -4.43 -2.43 24.42
CA LYS A 210 -5.55 -1.73 23.77
C LYS A 210 -5.62 -0.26 24.21
N GLU A 211 -5.48 0.01 25.49
CA GLU A 211 -5.46 1.38 26.04
C GLU A 211 -4.24 2.18 25.52
N LYS A 212 -3.05 1.59 25.56
CA LYS A 212 -1.82 2.21 25.04
C LYS A 212 -1.91 2.47 23.54
N LEU A 213 -2.49 1.54 22.76
CA LEU A 213 -2.73 1.74 21.33
C LEU A 213 -3.68 2.90 21.09
N ALA A 214 -4.80 2.99 21.82
CA ALA A 214 -5.76 4.07 21.69
C ALA A 214 -5.12 5.45 21.97
N LYS A 215 -4.24 5.53 22.98
CA LYS A 215 -3.45 6.74 23.28
C LYS A 215 -2.52 7.11 22.12
N GLU A 216 -1.81 6.15 21.55
CA GLU A 216 -0.91 6.43 20.41
C GLU A 216 -1.69 6.78 19.13
N GLN A 217 -2.85 6.16 18.87
CA GLN A 217 -3.75 6.56 17.79
C GLN A 217 -4.25 8.00 17.97
N LYS A 218 -4.67 8.39 19.18
CA LYS A 218 -5.12 9.75 19.45
C LYS A 218 -4.03 10.78 19.18
N LYS A 219 -2.79 10.53 19.61
CA LYS A 219 -1.64 11.37 19.29
C LYS A 219 -1.42 11.49 17.79
N ASN A 220 -1.59 10.39 17.05
CA ASN A 220 -1.34 10.35 15.61
C ASN A 220 -2.34 11.16 14.78
N GLU A 221 -3.53 11.47 15.31
CA GLU A 221 -4.50 12.32 14.62
C GLU A 221 -3.95 13.74 14.33
N SER A 222 -3.04 14.25 15.16
CA SER A 222 -2.41 15.57 15.02
C SER A 222 -0.90 15.54 14.78
N ALA A 223 -0.26 14.36 14.78
CA ALA A 223 1.17 14.22 14.58
C ALA A 223 1.62 14.76 13.21
N LYS A 224 2.91 15.09 13.09
CA LYS A 224 3.52 15.47 11.79
C LYS A 224 3.52 14.30 10.80
N TYR A 225 3.83 13.10 11.26
CA TYR A 225 3.88 11.87 10.46
C TYR A 225 2.67 11.01 10.79
N ARG A 226 1.65 11.05 9.91
CA ARG A 226 0.33 10.48 10.18
C ARG A 226 0.11 9.17 9.44
N LEU A 227 -0.33 8.16 10.17
CA LEU A 227 -0.80 6.91 9.56
C LEU A 227 -2.22 7.13 9.02
N ILE A 228 -2.32 7.36 7.71
CA ILE A 228 -3.59 7.64 7.03
C ILE A 228 -4.29 6.36 6.55
N GLY A 229 -3.62 5.22 6.64
CA GLY A 229 -4.16 3.91 6.33
C GLY A 229 -3.22 2.81 6.80
N ILE A 230 -3.80 1.68 7.19
CA ILE A 230 -3.07 0.46 7.52
C ILE A 230 -3.60 -0.66 6.65
N THR A 231 -2.69 -1.40 6.06
CA THR A 231 -2.94 -2.59 5.24
C THR A 231 -2.45 -3.83 5.97
N LEU A 232 -3.29 -4.84 6.05
CA LEU A 232 -2.96 -6.15 6.61
C LEU A 232 -3.13 -7.23 5.53
N GLU A 233 -2.23 -8.21 5.51
CA GLU A 233 -2.24 -9.32 4.56
C GLU A 233 -2.69 -10.60 5.26
N THR A 234 -3.70 -11.28 4.73
CA THR A 234 -4.23 -12.51 5.33
C THR A 234 -4.83 -13.46 4.28
N ARG A 235 -5.31 -14.60 4.75
CA ARG A 235 -6.00 -15.63 3.97
C ARG A 235 -7.52 -15.42 4.04
N PRO A 236 -8.28 -15.79 2.98
CA PRO A 236 -9.75 -15.69 3.00
C PRO A 236 -10.41 -16.46 4.13
N ASP A 237 -9.95 -17.69 4.42
CA ASP A 237 -10.49 -18.60 5.43
C ASP A 237 -10.30 -18.13 6.89
N TYR A 238 -9.57 -17.03 7.11
CA TYR A 238 -9.38 -16.38 8.42
C TYR A 238 -10.26 -15.14 8.61
N ILE A 239 -11.04 -14.75 7.60
CA ILE A 239 -11.92 -13.57 7.69
C ILE A 239 -13.24 -13.95 8.35
N ASN A 240 -13.50 -13.34 9.50
CA ASN A 240 -14.75 -13.42 10.24
C ASN A 240 -15.01 -12.09 10.96
N GLU A 241 -16.19 -11.91 11.55
CA GLU A 241 -16.59 -10.67 12.22
C GLU A 241 -15.62 -10.23 13.31
N LYS A 242 -15.22 -11.16 14.19
CA LYS A 242 -14.30 -10.88 15.31
C LYS A 242 -12.97 -10.33 14.80
N GLU A 243 -12.39 -10.96 13.77
CA GLU A 243 -11.15 -10.52 13.16
C GLU A 243 -11.29 -9.13 12.51
N LEU A 244 -12.41 -8.85 11.84
CA LEU A 244 -12.65 -7.55 11.21
C LEU A 244 -12.84 -6.43 12.24
N LEU A 245 -13.52 -6.69 13.34
CA LEU A 245 -13.63 -5.75 14.46
C LEU A 245 -12.26 -5.47 15.09
N GLU A 246 -11.44 -6.51 15.29
CA GLU A 246 -10.07 -6.35 15.77
C GLU A 246 -9.23 -5.52 14.78
N MET A 247 -9.24 -5.86 13.49
CA MET A 247 -8.55 -5.10 12.47
C MET A 247 -8.98 -3.63 12.45
N ARG A 248 -10.27 -3.33 12.68
CA ARG A 248 -10.76 -1.95 12.79
C ARG A 248 -10.24 -1.25 14.04
N GLN A 249 -10.18 -1.91 15.19
CA GLN A 249 -9.58 -1.36 16.42
C GLN A 249 -8.09 -1.04 16.22
N LEU A 250 -7.38 -1.89 15.50
CA LEU A 250 -5.99 -1.66 15.10
C LEU A 250 -5.83 -0.48 14.13
N GLY A 251 -6.91 0.01 13.50
CA GLY A 251 -6.90 1.13 12.56
C GLY A 251 -6.72 0.72 11.10
N ALA A 252 -6.85 -0.56 10.78
CA ALA A 252 -6.74 -1.06 9.40
C ALA A 252 -7.88 -0.54 8.52
N THR A 253 -7.55 -0.19 7.27
CA THR A 253 -8.49 0.31 6.26
C THR A 253 -8.45 -0.48 4.96
N ARG A 254 -7.48 -1.37 4.82
CA ARG A 254 -7.29 -2.23 3.66
C ARG A 254 -6.88 -3.62 4.09
N VAL A 255 -7.43 -4.62 3.43
CA VAL A 255 -7.02 -6.02 3.59
C VAL A 255 -6.58 -6.56 2.24
N GLU A 256 -5.44 -7.22 2.22
CA GLU A 256 -4.92 -7.95 1.08
C GLU A 256 -5.19 -9.43 1.28
N LEU A 257 -5.99 -10.00 0.39
CA LEU A 257 -6.35 -11.41 0.42
C LEU A 257 -5.48 -12.23 -0.52
N GLY A 258 -4.92 -13.28 0.00
CA GLY A 258 -4.23 -14.30 -0.80
C GLY A 258 -5.21 -15.19 -1.56
N VAL A 259 -5.92 -14.67 -2.56
CA VAL A 259 -6.90 -15.39 -3.39
C VAL A 259 -6.22 -16.41 -4.29
N GLN A 260 -5.24 -15.98 -5.05
CA GLN A 260 -4.36 -16.70 -5.98
C GLN A 260 -5.06 -17.17 -7.27
N ALA A 261 -6.19 -17.89 -7.20
CA ALA A 261 -7.00 -18.36 -8.32
C ALA A 261 -8.50 -18.35 -7.96
N LEU A 262 -9.38 -18.44 -8.95
CA LEU A 262 -10.84 -18.61 -8.80
C LEU A 262 -11.30 -19.98 -9.34
N ASP A 263 -10.56 -21.03 -9.01
CA ASP A 263 -10.84 -22.40 -9.43
C ASP A 263 -10.43 -23.35 -8.29
N ASP A 264 -11.42 -24.08 -7.74
CA ASP A 264 -11.20 -24.96 -6.60
C ASP A 264 -10.22 -26.10 -6.90
N LYS A 265 -10.21 -26.64 -8.13
CA LYS A 265 -9.26 -27.69 -8.54
C LYS A 265 -7.81 -27.16 -8.53
N ILE A 266 -7.62 -25.93 -9.03
CA ILE A 266 -6.30 -25.28 -9.01
C ILE A 266 -5.88 -24.96 -7.55
N LEU A 267 -6.79 -24.44 -6.73
CA LEU A 267 -6.52 -24.14 -5.32
C LEU A 267 -6.15 -25.40 -4.54
N GLN A 268 -6.91 -26.50 -4.72
CA GLN A 268 -6.67 -27.79 -4.07
C GLN A 268 -5.35 -28.40 -4.51
N LEU A 269 -5.06 -28.46 -5.83
CA LEU A 269 -3.79 -28.96 -6.36
C LEU A 269 -2.61 -28.23 -5.74
N ASN A 270 -2.72 -26.92 -5.56
CA ASN A 270 -1.68 -26.08 -4.96
C ASN A 270 -1.70 -26.07 -3.43
N LYS A 271 -2.45 -26.95 -2.80
CA LYS A 271 -2.54 -27.11 -1.33
C LYS A 271 -2.91 -25.80 -0.62
N ARG A 272 -3.84 -25.03 -1.20
CA ARG A 272 -4.17 -23.70 -0.69
C ARG A 272 -4.94 -23.77 0.64
N GLY A 273 -5.72 -24.83 0.88
CA GLY A 273 -6.47 -25.07 2.13
C GLY A 273 -7.71 -24.19 2.30
N HIS A 274 -8.13 -23.47 1.24
CA HIS A 274 -9.42 -22.82 1.12
C HIS A 274 -9.85 -22.85 -0.35
N GLY A 275 -11.15 -22.71 -0.59
CA GLY A 275 -11.77 -22.68 -1.92
C GLY A 275 -12.31 -21.30 -2.30
N VAL A 276 -13.09 -21.29 -3.37
CA VAL A 276 -13.73 -20.10 -3.90
C VAL A 276 -14.84 -19.59 -2.97
N ALA A 277 -15.50 -20.49 -2.23
CA ALA A 277 -16.55 -20.13 -1.27
C ALA A 277 -16.02 -19.20 -0.16
N GLU A 278 -14.86 -19.52 0.43
CA GLU A 278 -14.22 -18.67 1.45
C GLU A 278 -13.78 -17.33 0.87
N ILE A 279 -13.36 -17.28 -0.41
CA ILE A 279 -13.02 -16.03 -1.08
C ILE A 279 -14.25 -15.13 -1.21
N VAL A 280 -15.39 -15.68 -1.60
CA VAL A 280 -16.68 -14.96 -1.73
C VAL A 280 -17.10 -14.42 -0.36
N GLN A 281 -17.16 -15.27 0.66
CA GLN A 281 -17.57 -14.89 2.01
C GLN A 281 -16.65 -13.79 2.59
N ALA A 282 -15.33 -13.96 2.47
CA ALA A 282 -14.36 -12.97 2.94
C ALA A 282 -14.53 -11.62 2.23
N THR A 283 -14.79 -11.63 0.92
CA THR A 283 -14.98 -10.41 0.13
C THR A 283 -16.23 -9.66 0.57
N GLU A 284 -17.33 -10.36 0.75
CA GLU A 284 -18.60 -9.79 1.23
C GLU A 284 -18.41 -9.13 2.61
N LEU A 285 -17.87 -9.86 3.58
CA LEU A 285 -17.62 -9.35 4.92
C LEU A 285 -16.72 -8.11 4.90
N LEU A 286 -15.60 -8.17 4.19
CA LEU A 286 -14.66 -7.05 4.09
C LEU A 286 -15.31 -5.80 3.48
N LYS A 287 -16.08 -5.95 2.40
CA LYS A 287 -16.79 -4.83 1.77
C LYS A 287 -17.86 -4.25 2.69
N ASN A 288 -18.62 -5.10 3.39
CA ASN A 288 -19.67 -4.70 4.33
C ASN A 288 -19.11 -3.97 5.57
N PHE A 289 -17.88 -4.30 5.97
CA PHE A 289 -17.13 -3.55 7.01
C PHE A 289 -16.40 -2.31 6.45
N GLY A 290 -16.46 -2.06 5.14
CA GLY A 290 -15.89 -0.89 4.49
C GLY A 290 -14.42 -1.01 4.09
N PHE A 291 -13.76 -2.14 4.31
CA PHE A 291 -12.36 -2.29 3.91
C PHE A 291 -12.17 -2.18 2.40
N LYS A 292 -11.06 -1.58 1.99
CA LYS A 292 -10.52 -1.77 0.65
C LYS A 292 -10.04 -3.20 0.51
N VAL A 293 -10.44 -3.88 -0.55
CA VAL A 293 -10.11 -5.28 -0.80
C VAL A 293 -9.11 -5.40 -1.94
N THR A 294 -7.95 -5.97 -1.63
CA THR A 294 -6.90 -6.25 -2.63
C THR A 294 -6.78 -7.75 -2.80
N TYR A 295 -6.86 -8.23 -4.03
CA TYR A 295 -6.59 -9.64 -4.34
C TYR A 295 -5.14 -9.82 -4.82
N HIS A 296 -4.48 -10.83 -4.28
CA HIS A 296 -3.28 -11.41 -4.87
C HIS A 296 -3.72 -12.50 -5.84
N ILE A 297 -3.32 -12.38 -7.10
CA ILE A 297 -3.61 -13.32 -8.18
C ILE A 297 -2.30 -13.88 -8.71
N MET A 298 -2.25 -15.20 -8.87
CA MET A 298 -1.06 -15.93 -9.31
C MET A 298 -1.29 -16.65 -10.64
N PRO A 299 -1.12 -15.98 -11.79
CA PRO A 299 -1.19 -16.68 -13.07
C PRO A 299 -0.05 -17.69 -13.20
N GLY A 300 -0.34 -18.80 -13.88
CA GLY A 300 0.61 -19.88 -14.12
C GLY A 300 0.77 -20.83 -12.95
N LEU A 301 -0.19 -20.93 -12.03
CA LEU A 301 -0.19 -21.99 -11.02
C LEU A 301 -0.28 -23.39 -11.67
N PRO A 302 0.31 -24.44 -11.06
CA PRO A 302 0.05 -25.82 -11.46
C PRO A 302 -1.43 -26.11 -11.68
N GLY A 303 -1.78 -26.72 -12.81
CA GLY A 303 -3.17 -26.98 -13.21
C GLY A 303 -3.84 -25.86 -14.00
N SER A 304 -3.20 -24.66 -14.09
CA SER A 304 -3.71 -23.56 -14.91
C SER A 304 -3.12 -23.52 -16.31
N THR A 305 -3.77 -22.76 -17.18
CA THR A 305 -3.30 -22.41 -18.54
C THR A 305 -3.52 -20.92 -18.78
N PRO A 306 -2.87 -20.29 -19.75
CA PRO A 306 -3.10 -18.86 -20.05
C PRO A 306 -4.57 -18.54 -20.34
N ALA A 307 -5.31 -19.44 -21.00
CA ALA A 307 -6.73 -19.27 -21.28
C ALA A 307 -7.59 -19.33 -19.99
N LYS A 308 -7.31 -20.29 -19.09
CA LYS A 308 -7.96 -20.38 -17.79
C LYS A 308 -7.66 -19.14 -16.94
N ASP A 309 -6.40 -18.69 -16.87
CA ASP A 309 -6.02 -17.51 -16.12
C ASP A 309 -6.73 -16.24 -16.63
N LEU A 310 -6.84 -16.07 -17.95
CA LEU A 310 -7.58 -14.97 -18.55
C LEU A 310 -9.09 -15.06 -18.25
N LYS A 311 -9.68 -16.27 -18.30
CA LYS A 311 -11.09 -16.51 -17.95
C LYS A 311 -11.35 -16.14 -16.49
N MET A 312 -10.54 -16.62 -15.55
CA MET A 312 -10.62 -16.28 -14.12
C MET A 312 -10.46 -14.77 -13.90
N PHE A 313 -9.55 -14.13 -14.65
CA PHE A 313 -9.34 -12.70 -14.53
C PHE A 313 -10.56 -11.88 -15.01
N LYS A 314 -11.23 -12.29 -16.09
CA LYS A 314 -12.50 -11.69 -16.53
C LYS A 314 -13.57 -11.85 -15.47
N GLN A 315 -13.67 -13.04 -14.86
CA GLN A 315 -14.64 -13.36 -13.82
C GLN A 315 -14.55 -12.42 -12.61
N LEU A 316 -13.35 -11.92 -12.26
CA LEU A 316 -13.18 -10.95 -11.17
C LEU A 316 -14.10 -9.72 -11.30
N PHE A 317 -14.50 -9.34 -12.50
CA PHE A 317 -15.22 -8.09 -12.78
C PHE A 317 -16.62 -8.31 -13.39
N VAL A 318 -16.93 -9.52 -13.87
CA VAL A 318 -18.26 -9.88 -14.38
C VAL A 318 -19.12 -10.45 -13.26
N ASP A 319 -18.52 -11.24 -12.38
CA ASP A 319 -19.21 -11.89 -11.26
C ASP A 319 -19.24 -10.92 -10.05
N GLU A 320 -20.46 -10.53 -9.66
CA GLU A 320 -20.68 -9.60 -8.55
C GLU A 320 -20.17 -10.11 -7.20
N ARG A 321 -19.95 -11.42 -7.04
CA ARG A 321 -19.44 -12.01 -5.80
C ARG A 321 -18.00 -11.57 -5.48
N PHE A 322 -17.22 -11.11 -6.46
CA PHE A 322 -15.82 -10.73 -6.28
C PHE A 322 -15.62 -9.22 -6.29
N GLN A 323 -15.45 -8.58 -7.45
CA GLN A 323 -15.27 -7.12 -7.62
C GLN A 323 -14.20 -6.50 -6.71
N PRO A 324 -12.95 -6.95 -6.76
CA PRO A 324 -11.89 -6.39 -5.91
C PRO A 324 -11.62 -4.92 -6.26
N ASP A 325 -11.28 -4.12 -5.25
CA ASP A 325 -10.88 -2.71 -5.46
C ASP A 325 -9.49 -2.59 -6.05
N GLN A 326 -8.63 -3.56 -5.73
CA GLN A 326 -7.22 -3.54 -6.10
C GLN A 326 -6.70 -4.94 -6.44
N LEU A 327 -5.66 -4.99 -7.27
CA LEU A 327 -5.03 -6.24 -7.69
C LEU A 327 -3.51 -6.16 -7.55
N LYS A 328 -2.93 -7.28 -7.14
CA LYS A 328 -1.52 -7.59 -7.29
C LYS A 328 -1.38 -8.86 -8.13
N PHE A 329 -0.75 -8.72 -9.29
CA PHE A 329 -0.34 -9.86 -10.10
C PHE A 329 0.99 -10.38 -9.56
N TYR A 330 1.02 -11.66 -9.27
CA TYR A 330 2.21 -12.38 -8.82
C TYR A 330 2.39 -13.63 -9.68
N PRO A 331 2.91 -13.48 -10.93
CA PRO A 331 3.17 -14.63 -11.77
C PRO A 331 3.95 -15.70 -11.02
N THR A 332 3.54 -16.95 -11.19
CA THR A 332 4.14 -18.07 -10.50
C THR A 332 5.58 -18.26 -10.96
N VAL A 333 6.50 -18.31 -10.03
CA VAL A 333 7.91 -18.57 -10.24
C VAL A 333 8.36 -19.72 -9.34
N VAL A 334 9.36 -20.45 -9.78
CA VAL A 334 9.97 -21.54 -9.01
C VAL A 334 11.09 -20.96 -8.15
N THR A 335 11.00 -21.16 -6.85
CA THR A 335 12.03 -20.76 -5.89
C THR A 335 12.46 -21.95 -5.05
N ARG A 336 13.71 -22.00 -4.61
CA ARG A 336 14.17 -23.01 -3.65
C ARG A 336 13.32 -22.93 -2.36
N GLY A 337 13.23 -24.02 -1.63
CA GLY A 337 12.44 -24.10 -0.39
C GLY A 337 10.93 -24.20 -0.58
N SER A 338 10.43 -24.31 -1.82
CA SER A 338 9.01 -24.56 -2.13
C SER A 338 8.80 -26.00 -2.62
N LEU A 339 7.59 -26.55 -2.40
CA LEU A 339 7.22 -27.85 -2.98
C LEU A 339 7.21 -27.78 -4.51
N LEU A 340 6.87 -26.63 -5.08
CA LEU A 340 6.87 -26.39 -6.51
C LEU A 340 8.26 -26.57 -7.15
N TYR A 341 9.34 -26.31 -6.42
CA TYR A 341 10.71 -26.59 -6.86
C TYR A 341 10.92 -28.08 -7.18
N TYR A 342 10.43 -28.97 -6.32
CA TYR A 342 10.54 -30.42 -6.54
C TYR A 342 9.66 -30.89 -7.69
N TRP A 343 8.46 -30.32 -7.85
CA TRP A 343 7.60 -30.61 -9.01
C TRP A 343 8.25 -30.18 -10.33
N TRP A 344 8.85 -29.00 -10.34
CA TRP A 344 9.59 -28.51 -11.50
C TRP A 344 10.80 -29.41 -11.83
N LYS A 345 11.61 -29.77 -10.83
CA LYS A 345 12.77 -30.65 -11.00
C LYS A 345 12.36 -32.04 -11.52
N ALA A 346 11.21 -32.56 -11.11
CA ALA A 346 10.65 -33.83 -11.57
C ALA A 346 9.89 -33.72 -12.91
N GLY A 347 9.93 -32.58 -13.62
CA GLY A 347 9.23 -32.38 -14.89
C GLY A 347 7.69 -32.24 -14.79
N LYS A 348 7.12 -32.25 -13.56
CA LYS A 348 5.67 -32.19 -13.30
C LYS A 348 5.09 -30.77 -13.40
N TYR A 349 5.93 -29.76 -13.51
CA TYR A 349 5.52 -28.35 -13.64
C TYR A 349 6.49 -27.59 -14.52
N LYS A 350 5.92 -26.77 -15.42
CA LYS A 350 6.67 -25.83 -16.27
C LYS A 350 6.05 -24.43 -16.14
N PRO A 351 6.81 -23.39 -15.73
CA PRO A 351 6.30 -22.03 -15.70
C PRO A 351 6.06 -21.49 -17.11
N TYR A 352 5.18 -20.48 -17.23
CA TYR A 352 4.99 -19.80 -18.52
C TYR A 352 6.27 -19.16 -19.01
N SER A 353 6.48 -19.21 -20.33
CA SER A 353 7.55 -18.44 -20.94
C SER A 353 7.31 -16.94 -20.77
N PRO A 354 8.37 -16.10 -20.79
CA PRO A 354 8.22 -14.65 -20.66
C PRO A 354 7.23 -14.04 -21.65
N LYS A 355 7.22 -14.53 -22.91
CA LYS A 355 6.33 -14.04 -23.97
C LYS A 355 4.86 -14.39 -23.71
N VAL A 356 4.58 -15.62 -23.27
CA VAL A 356 3.23 -16.08 -22.93
C VAL A 356 2.69 -15.26 -21.75
N LEU A 357 3.50 -15.06 -20.72
CA LEU A 357 3.13 -14.27 -19.56
C LEU A 357 2.87 -12.79 -19.92
N GLU A 358 3.74 -12.21 -20.75
CA GLU A 358 3.57 -10.84 -21.21
C GLU A 358 2.26 -10.66 -21.97
N ASN A 359 1.95 -11.54 -22.92
CA ASN A 359 0.70 -11.51 -23.70
C ASN A 359 -0.53 -11.63 -22.78
N LEU A 360 -0.48 -12.55 -21.80
CA LEU A 360 -1.54 -12.69 -20.81
C LEU A 360 -1.76 -11.41 -19.99
N ILE A 361 -0.68 -10.79 -19.51
CA ILE A 361 -0.78 -9.55 -18.72
C ILE A 361 -1.30 -8.40 -19.58
N ILE A 362 -0.91 -8.31 -20.85
CA ILE A 362 -1.46 -7.31 -21.78
C ILE A 362 -2.97 -7.53 -21.96
N ALA A 363 -3.40 -8.77 -22.22
CA ALA A 363 -4.82 -9.10 -22.34
C ALA A 363 -5.61 -8.73 -21.07
N CYS A 364 -5.09 -9.09 -19.89
CA CYS A 364 -5.66 -8.70 -18.60
C CYS A 364 -5.76 -7.17 -18.42
N LYS A 365 -4.72 -6.42 -18.79
CA LYS A 365 -4.71 -4.95 -18.65
C LYS A 365 -5.73 -4.25 -19.53
N LYS A 366 -6.08 -4.81 -20.69
CA LYS A 366 -7.09 -4.25 -21.61
C LYS A 366 -8.51 -4.30 -21.03
N ILE A 367 -8.80 -5.27 -20.17
CA ILE A 367 -10.15 -5.52 -19.64
C ILE A 367 -10.38 -5.03 -18.20
N VAL A 368 -9.37 -4.44 -17.56
CA VAL A 368 -9.49 -3.93 -16.18
C VAL A 368 -10.42 -2.74 -16.13
N PRO A 369 -11.47 -2.77 -15.28
CA PRO A 369 -12.39 -1.65 -15.11
C PRO A 369 -11.69 -0.39 -14.55
N PRO A 370 -12.21 0.81 -14.87
CA PRO A 370 -11.60 2.07 -14.48
C PRO A 370 -11.62 2.32 -12.95
N TYR A 371 -12.47 1.62 -12.21
CA TYR A 371 -12.54 1.67 -10.75
C TYR A 371 -11.56 0.69 -10.05
N VAL A 372 -10.78 -0.10 -10.78
CA VAL A 372 -9.82 -1.06 -10.21
C VAL A 372 -8.40 -0.51 -10.29
N ARG A 373 -7.60 -0.74 -9.23
CA ARG A 373 -6.18 -0.37 -9.19
C ARG A 373 -5.28 -1.59 -9.30
N ILE A 374 -4.49 -1.72 -10.36
CA ILE A 374 -3.41 -2.71 -10.39
C ILE A 374 -2.20 -2.14 -9.64
N ILE A 375 -1.93 -2.65 -8.44
CA ILE A 375 -0.81 -2.19 -7.60
C ILE A 375 0.52 -2.69 -8.14
N ARG A 376 0.62 -4.00 -8.42
CA ARG A 376 1.83 -4.67 -8.90
C ARG A 376 1.51 -5.62 -10.04
N LEU A 377 2.49 -5.82 -10.95
CA LEU A 377 2.44 -6.82 -12.03
C LEU A 377 3.43 -7.97 -11.83
N ILE A 378 4.30 -7.86 -10.84
CA ILE A 378 5.29 -8.85 -10.44
C ILE A 378 5.52 -8.76 -8.94
N ARG A 379 6.08 -9.81 -8.35
CA ARG A 379 6.58 -9.83 -6.99
C ARG A 379 8.02 -9.28 -6.93
N ASP A 380 8.42 -8.71 -5.78
CA ASP A 380 9.78 -8.19 -5.55
C ASP A 380 10.77 -9.31 -5.16
N ILE A 381 10.72 -10.47 -5.83
CA ILE A 381 11.71 -11.54 -5.65
C ILE A 381 12.94 -11.17 -6.46
N PRO A 382 14.14 -11.17 -5.84
CA PRO A 382 15.39 -10.97 -6.59
C PRO A 382 15.61 -12.06 -7.65
N GLY A 383 16.15 -11.66 -8.81
CA GLY A 383 16.31 -12.57 -9.94
C GLY A 383 17.15 -13.82 -9.63
N GLU A 384 18.17 -13.67 -8.78
CA GLU A 384 19.03 -14.77 -8.33
C GLU A 384 18.30 -15.84 -7.49
N SER A 385 17.14 -15.52 -6.93
CA SER A 385 16.31 -16.45 -6.17
C SER A 385 15.29 -17.19 -7.03
N ILE A 386 15.13 -16.80 -8.29
CA ILE A 386 14.20 -17.42 -9.23
C ILE A 386 14.95 -18.50 -10.00
N ILE A 387 14.55 -19.76 -9.79
CA ILE A 387 15.14 -20.91 -10.48
C ILE A 387 14.54 -21.09 -11.88
N ALA A 388 13.22 -20.89 -11.99
CA ALA A 388 12.52 -20.92 -13.26
C ALA A 388 11.30 -20.00 -13.26
N GLY A 389 10.95 -19.43 -14.40
CA GLY A 389 9.86 -18.48 -14.57
C GLY A 389 10.34 -17.10 -14.99
N ASN A 390 9.49 -16.08 -14.77
CA ASN A 390 9.80 -14.73 -15.24
C ASN A 390 10.77 -13.99 -14.31
N MET A 391 11.91 -13.58 -14.84
CA MET A 391 12.93 -12.79 -14.13
C MET A 391 12.82 -11.28 -14.40
N ILE A 392 11.90 -10.84 -15.26
CA ILE A 392 11.75 -9.43 -15.63
C ILE A 392 11.18 -8.63 -14.47
N THR A 393 11.93 -7.68 -13.94
CA THR A 393 11.54 -6.86 -12.79
C THR A 393 10.82 -5.55 -13.15
N ASN A 394 10.95 -5.09 -14.41
CA ASN A 394 10.38 -3.83 -14.92
C ASN A 394 9.22 -4.00 -15.90
N LEU A 395 8.53 -5.14 -15.88
CA LEU A 395 7.46 -5.52 -16.82
C LEU A 395 6.38 -4.42 -17.01
N ARG A 396 6.01 -3.70 -15.96
CA ARG A 396 5.05 -2.58 -16.07
C ARG A 396 5.59 -1.45 -16.96
N GLN A 397 6.87 -1.14 -16.85
CA GLN A 397 7.49 -0.09 -17.66
C GLN A 397 7.55 -0.52 -19.11
N MET A 398 8.02 -1.74 -19.38
CA MET A 398 8.07 -2.30 -20.74
C MET A 398 6.71 -2.27 -21.45
N ILE A 399 5.64 -2.71 -20.77
CA ILE A 399 4.28 -2.68 -21.33
C ILE A 399 3.83 -1.23 -21.61
N LYS A 400 4.19 -0.30 -20.73
CA LYS A 400 3.84 1.12 -20.90
C LYS A 400 4.59 1.73 -22.09
N ASP A 401 5.88 1.42 -22.24
CA ASP A 401 6.73 1.97 -23.30
C ASP A 401 6.30 1.47 -24.70
N ARG A 402 5.61 0.31 -24.76
CA ARG A 402 4.95 -0.19 -25.98
C ARG A 402 3.60 0.47 -26.27
N GLY A 403 3.21 1.51 -25.55
CA GLY A 403 1.95 2.25 -25.78
C GLY A 403 0.67 1.47 -25.40
N ILE A 404 0.77 0.34 -24.70
CA ILE A 404 -0.40 -0.46 -24.33
C ILE A 404 -1.31 0.29 -23.37
N ALA A 405 -2.50 0.64 -23.83
CA ALA A 405 -3.51 1.32 -23.02
C ALA A 405 -4.01 0.44 -21.86
N CYS A 406 -4.27 1.06 -20.71
CA CYS A 406 -4.83 0.41 -19.54
C CYS A 406 -5.71 1.39 -18.76
N GLY A 407 -6.98 1.07 -18.60
CA GLY A 407 -7.97 1.91 -17.91
C GLY A 407 -7.83 1.95 -16.38
N CYS A 408 -6.95 1.14 -15.77
CA CYS A 408 -6.89 1.05 -14.30
C CYS A 408 -6.49 2.40 -13.65
N ILE A 409 -6.92 2.60 -12.41
CA ILE A 409 -6.62 3.80 -11.60
C ILE A 409 -5.13 4.19 -11.67
N ARG A 410 -4.20 3.23 -11.47
CA ARG A 410 -2.76 3.53 -11.43
C ARG A 410 -2.21 4.06 -12.76
N CYS A 411 -2.80 3.68 -13.88
CA CYS A 411 -2.35 4.16 -15.19
C CYS A 411 -2.89 5.56 -15.49
N ARG A 412 -4.02 5.93 -14.89
CA ARG A 412 -4.72 7.21 -15.08
C ARG A 412 -4.43 8.27 -14.01
N GLU A 413 -3.80 7.90 -12.87
CA GLU A 413 -3.53 8.85 -11.77
C GLU A 413 -2.77 10.11 -12.24
N ALA A 414 -3.25 11.28 -11.81
CA ALA A 414 -2.74 12.61 -12.18
C ALA A 414 -1.42 12.95 -11.48
N ARG A 415 -0.33 12.42 -11.78
CA ARG A 415 0.96 12.56 -11.08
C ARG A 415 1.45 14.02 -10.99
N GLU A 416 2.26 14.46 -11.98
CA GLU A 416 2.82 15.83 -12.07
C GLU A 416 1.96 16.76 -12.93
N LYS A 417 0.85 16.28 -13.46
CA LYS A 417 -0.01 17.06 -14.35
C LYS A 417 -0.76 18.10 -13.53
N GLU A 418 -0.72 19.34 -13.97
CA GLU A 418 -1.45 20.42 -13.32
C GLU A 418 -2.96 20.17 -13.37
N LEU A 419 -3.61 20.42 -12.25
CA LEU A 419 -5.06 20.41 -12.16
C LEU A 419 -5.60 21.73 -12.75
N LYS A 420 -6.16 21.67 -13.93
CA LYS A 420 -7.06 22.72 -14.42
C LYS A 420 -8.48 22.31 -14.04
N ILE A 421 -8.97 22.79 -12.89
CA ILE A 421 -10.31 22.43 -12.35
C ILE A 421 -11.41 22.64 -13.39
N LYS A 422 -11.28 23.69 -14.24
CA LYS A 422 -12.21 23.97 -15.33
C LYS A 422 -12.33 22.84 -16.38
N ASN A 423 -11.38 21.91 -16.42
CA ASN A 423 -11.31 20.83 -17.41
C ASN A 423 -11.54 19.45 -16.82
N CYS A 424 -12.09 19.33 -15.61
CA CYS A 424 -12.41 18.03 -15.02
C CYS A 424 -13.92 17.85 -14.88
N GLU A 425 -14.36 16.61 -15.11
CA GLU A 425 -15.76 16.18 -15.05
C GLU A 425 -15.95 15.15 -13.94
N LEU A 426 -17.10 15.22 -13.28
CA LEU A 426 -17.54 14.17 -12.38
C LEU A 426 -18.09 13.00 -13.20
N ARG A 427 -17.54 11.81 -12.96
CA ARG A 427 -18.03 10.55 -13.51
C ARG A 427 -18.45 9.62 -12.38
N ILE A 428 -19.57 8.93 -12.57
CA ILE A 428 -20.14 8.00 -11.60
C ILE A 428 -20.30 6.64 -12.30
N ILE A 429 -19.65 5.62 -11.76
CA ILE A 429 -19.81 4.24 -12.20
C ILE A 429 -20.50 3.50 -11.06
N LYS A 430 -21.71 3.00 -11.34
CA LYS A 430 -22.50 2.16 -10.43
C LYS A 430 -22.33 0.70 -10.83
N TYR A 431 -22.06 -0.19 -9.86
CA TYR A 431 -21.96 -1.62 -10.09
C TYR A 431 -22.36 -2.41 -8.85
N LYS A 432 -22.79 -3.65 -9.05
CA LYS A 432 -23.10 -4.58 -7.96
C LYS A 432 -21.81 -5.26 -7.48
N ALA A 433 -21.67 -5.44 -6.17
CA ALA A 433 -20.54 -6.13 -5.58
C ALA A 433 -20.91 -6.76 -4.23
N SER A 434 -20.79 -8.09 -4.14
CA SER A 434 -20.93 -8.85 -2.88
C SER A 434 -22.17 -8.41 -2.07
N GLY A 435 -23.36 -8.48 -2.71
CA GLY A 435 -24.64 -8.17 -2.07
C GLY A 435 -24.90 -6.69 -1.76
N GLY A 436 -24.16 -5.76 -2.36
CA GLY A 436 -24.39 -4.32 -2.23
C GLY A 436 -24.16 -3.58 -3.53
N GLU A 437 -24.51 -2.31 -3.55
CA GLU A 437 -24.24 -1.40 -4.65
C GLU A 437 -22.98 -0.56 -4.35
N GLU A 438 -22.05 -0.54 -5.28
CA GLU A 438 -20.86 0.29 -5.21
C GLU A 438 -20.97 1.44 -6.20
N TYR A 439 -20.54 2.63 -5.77
CA TYR A 439 -20.43 3.82 -6.61
C TYR A 439 -18.97 4.26 -6.61
N PHE A 440 -18.39 4.31 -7.80
CA PHE A 440 -17.08 4.92 -8.02
C PHE A 440 -17.28 6.32 -8.56
N LEU A 441 -17.18 7.30 -7.67
CA LEU A 441 -17.29 8.72 -7.99
C LEU A 441 -15.89 9.23 -8.32
N SER A 442 -15.67 9.80 -9.49
CA SER A 442 -14.34 10.25 -9.88
C SER A 442 -14.38 11.59 -10.58
N TYR A 443 -13.39 12.45 -10.30
CA TYR A 443 -13.08 13.61 -11.12
C TYR A 443 -11.98 13.25 -12.10
N GLU A 444 -12.27 13.37 -13.39
CA GLU A 444 -11.40 12.94 -14.49
C GLU A 444 -11.27 14.05 -15.54
N SER A 445 -10.22 13.98 -16.39
CA SER A 445 -10.17 14.79 -17.59
C SER A 445 -11.32 14.42 -18.54
N LYS A 446 -11.74 15.35 -19.42
CA LYS A 446 -12.83 15.12 -20.40
C LYS A 446 -12.66 13.83 -21.21
N ASP A 447 -11.42 13.50 -21.60
CA ASP A 447 -11.07 12.28 -22.33
C ASP A 447 -10.93 11.03 -21.45
N GLY A 448 -11.14 11.14 -20.13
CA GLY A 448 -11.04 10.04 -19.17
C GLY A 448 -9.62 9.50 -18.91
N LYS A 449 -8.58 10.10 -19.52
CA LYS A 449 -7.20 9.58 -19.42
C LYS A 449 -6.48 10.01 -18.15
N ILE A 450 -6.97 11.02 -17.43
CA ILE A 450 -6.38 11.53 -16.20
C ILE A 450 -7.41 11.46 -15.08
N LEU A 451 -7.07 10.77 -14.00
CA LEU A 451 -7.86 10.69 -12.78
C LEU A 451 -7.26 11.62 -11.72
N TYR A 452 -8.01 12.62 -11.31
CA TYR A 452 -7.58 13.62 -10.30
C TYR A 452 -7.94 13.21 -8.88
N GLY A 453 -9.08 12.54 -8.69
CA GLY A 453 -9.50 12.04 -7.40
C GLY A 453 -10.76 11.19 -7.51
N PHE A 454 -11.02 10.38 -6.49
CA PHE A 454 -12.19 9.51 -6.46
C PHE A 454 -12.66 9.23 -5.04
N CYS A 455 -13.92 8.81 -4.95
CA CYS A 455 -14.56 8.27 -3.76
C CYS A 455 -15.20 6.92 -4.10
N ARG A 456 -15.05 5.92 -3.22
CA ARG A 456 -15.80 4.67 -3.26
C ARG A 456 -16.89 4.73 -2.21
N LEU A 457 -18.13 4.71 -2.66
CA LEU A 457 -19.31 4.65 -1.82
C LEU A 457 -19.98 3.30 -1.99
N ARG A 458 -20.37 2.66 -0.89
CA ARG A 458 -21.15 1.43 -0.85
C ARG A 458 -22.50 1.68 -0.19
N LEU A 459 -23.54 1.20 -0.83
CA LEU A 459 -24.88 1.07 -0.25
C LEU A 459 -25.18 -0.42 -0.07
N ILE A 460 -25.53 -0.81 1.15
CA ILE A 460 -25.91 -2.18 1.46
C ILE A 460 -27.41 -2.28 1.19
N THR A 461 -27.83 -3.11 0.24
CA THR A 461 -29.24 -3.19 -0.19
C THR A 461 -30.18 -3.55 0.96
N ARG A 462 -31.37 -2.93 0.99
CA ARG A 462 -32.37 -3.14 2.06
C ARG A 462 -32.76 -4.62 2.23
N ASN A 463 -32.74 -5.42 1.16
CA ASN A 463 -33.03 -6.86 1.24
C ASN A 463 -31.98 -7.63 2.05
N LEU A 464 -30.70 -7.22 2.01
CA LEU A 464 -29.68 -7.77 2.91
C LEU A 464 -29.91 -7.33 4.37
N GLN A 465 -30.48 -6.14 4.59
CA GLN A 465 -30.85 -5.68 5.93
C GLN A 465 -32.04 -6.48 6.50
N LEU A 466 -32.96 -6.94 5.67
CA LEU A 466 -34.07 -7.82 6.07
C LEU A 466 -33.62 -9.28 6.18
N ALA A 467 -32.77 -9.75 5.27
CA ALA A 467 -32.18 -11.09 5.32
C ALA A 467 -31.25 -11.27 6.54
N THR A 468 -30.66 -10.19 7.09
CA THR A 468 -29.87 -10.23 8.33
C THR A 468 -30.71 -10.42 9.59
N ARG A 469 -32.07 -10.40 9.52
CA ARG A 469 -32.90 -10.93 10.63
C ARG A 469 -32.82 -12.46 10.74
N ASN A 470 -32.55 -13.16 9.63
CA ASN A 470 -32.45 -14.62 9.59
C ASN A 470 -31.15 -15.18 8.97
N SER A 471 -30.28 -14.35 8.39
CA SER A 471 -28.97 -14.77 7.84
C SER A 471 -27.83 -14.32 8.73
N LYS A 472 -26.86 -15.21 8.93
CA LYS A 472 -25.65 -15.04 9.76
C LYS A 472 -24.60 -14.05 9.20
N SER A 473 -24.98 -13.10 8.33
CA SER A 473 -24.02 -12.10 7.82
C SER A 473 -24.00 -10.86 8.72
N PRO A 474 -23.02 -10.72 9.62
CA PRO A 474 -23.02 -9.70 10.64
C PRO A 474 -22.55 -8.36 10.06
N LEU A 475 -23.41 -7.35 10.13
CA LEU A 475 -23.02 -5.96 9.99
C LEU A 475 -22.82 -5.34 11.37
N PRO A 476 -21.73 -4.59 11.59
CA PRO A 476 -21.63 -3.79 12.80
C PRO A 476 -22.91 -2.96 12.99
N PRO A 477 -23.53 -2.95 14.18
CA PRO A 477 -24.79 -2.23 14.42
C PRO A 477 -24.73 -0.75 13.98
N LEU A 478 -23.54 -0.16 14.06
CA LEU A 478 -23.27 1.22 13.65
C LEU A 478 -23.48 1.44 12.14
N LEU A 479 -23.21 0.43 11.31
CA LEU A 479 -23.28 0.51 9.85
C LEU A 479 -24.67 0.11 9.30
N LYS A 480 -25.55 -0.42 10.14
CA LYS A 480 -26.94 -0.71 9.75
C LYS A 480 -27.62 0.61 9.36
N GLY A 481 -28.21 0.65 8.16
CA GLY A 481 -28.90 1.84 7.64
C GLY A 481 -27.97 3.04 7.34
N ALA A 482 -26.70 2.79 7.06
CA ALA A 482 -25.73 3.82 6.67
C ALA A 482 -25.17 3.57 5.26
N GLY A 483 -25.00 4.65 4.48
CA GLY A 483 -24.09 4.63 3.34
C GLY A 483 -22.64 4.58 3.84
N LEU A 484 -21.73 3.91 3.12
CA LEU A 484 -20.38 3.64 3.60
C LEU A 484 -19.33 4.12 2.59
N ILE A 485 -18.61 5.19 2.92
CA ILE A 485 -17.42 5.62 2.17
C ILE A 485 -16.26 4.71 2.55
N ARG A 486 -15.79 3.96 1.55
CA ARG A 486 -14.74 2.96 1.69
C ARG A 486 -13.36 3.50 1.32
N GLU A 487 -13.29 4.50 0.46
CA GLU A 487 -12.07 5.19 0.07
C GLU A 487 -12.38 6.60 -0.42
N LEU A 488 -11.59 7.57 0.00
CA LEU A 488 -11.52 8.92 -0.59
C LEU A 488 -10.06 9.23 -0.89
N HIS A 489 -9.75 9.50 -2.14
CA HIS A 489 -8.40 9.77 -2.58
C HIS A 489 -8.34 10.90 -3.60
N VAL A 490 -7.49 11.89 -3.35
CA VAL A 490 -7.18 12.97 -4.31
C VAL A 490 -5.71 12.88 -4.64
N TYR A 491 -5.40 12.75 -5.93
CA TYR A 491 -4.03 12.63 -6.43
C TYR A 491 -3.34 13.99 -6.47
N GLY A 492 -2.03 13.98 -6.38
CA GLY A 492 -1.16 15.13 -6.46
C GLY A 492 0.11 14.94 -5.65
N GLU A 493 1.07 15.85 -5.79
CA GLU A 493 2.28 15.84 -4.97
C GLU A 493 1.89 15.90 -3.49
N LEU A 494 2.58 15.11 -2.65
CA LEU A 494 2.33 15.06 -1.22
C LEU A 494 2.58 16.45 -0.62
N VAL A 495 1.51 17.09 -0.14
CA VAL A 495 1.58 18.38 0.56
C VAL A 495 1.42 18.11 2.06
N PRO A 496 2.32 18.58 2.92
CA PRO A 496 2.18 18.51 4.37
C PRO A 496 0.86 19.12 4.84
N VAL A 497 0.25 18.52 5.86
CA VAL A 497 -1.00 19.05 6.42
C VAL A 497 -0.73 20.43 7.03
N GLY A 498 -1.44 21.46 6.55
CA GLY A 498 -1.28 22.85 7.03
C GLY A 498 -0.52 23.80 6.09
N GLN A 499 0.06 23.30 4.99
CA GLN A 499 0.70 24.16 3.98
C GLN A 499 -0.19 24.45 2.78
N ASN A 500 0.01 25.63 2.15
CA ASN A 500 -0.88 26.17 1.13
C ASN A 500 -0.81 25.49 -0.24
N LYS A 501 -1.98 25.36 -0.82
CA LYS A 501 -2.45 25.19 -2.21
C LYS A 501 -1.52 24.57 -3.25
N LYS A 502 -1.62 23.23 -3.38
CA LYS A 502 -1.40 22.43 -4.60
C LYS A 502 -2.64 21.57 -4.84
N ILE A 503 -2.68 20.76 -5.91
CA ILE A 503 -3.83 19.96 -6.38
C ILE A 503 -4.61 19.24 -5.25
N GLN A 504 -3.94 18.71 -4.23
CA GLN A 504 -4.60 18.03 -3.10
C GLN A 504 -5.55 18.94 -2.28
N HIS A 505 -5.46 20.27 -2.41
CA HIS A 505 -6.28 21.24 -1.68
C HIS A 505 -7.25 22.01 -2.56
N ALA A 506 -7.43 21.62 -3.84
CA ALA A 506 -8.33 22.26 -4.78
C ALA A 506 -9.84 22.02 -4.53
N GLY A 507 -10.21 21.46 -3.37
CA GLY A 507 -11.61 21.23 -2.99
C GLY A 507 -12.23 19.93 -3.51
N LEU A 508 -11.55 19.16 -4.40
CA LEU A 508 -12.09 17.95 -4.99
C LEU A 508 -12.56 16.91 -3.95
N GLY A 509 -11.83 16.75 -2.86
CA GLY A 509 -12.24 15.85 -1.78
C GLY A 509 -13.56 16.27 -1.13
N LYS A 510 -13.81 17.57 -0.97
CA LYS A 510 -15.07 18.11 -0.46
C LYS A 510 -16.21 17.86 -1.44
N MET A 511 -15.96 18.07 -2.74
CA MET A 511 -16.95 17.86 -3.79
C MET A 511 -17.36 16.37 -3.87
N LEU A 512 -16.38 15.46 -3.84
CA LEU A 512 -16.63 14.00 -3.80
C LEU A 512 -17.41 13.57 -2.56
N MET A 513 -17.11 14.16 -1.40
CA MET A 513 -17.85 13.88 -0.17
C MET A 513 -19.31 14.34 -0.27
N ARG A 514 -19.55 15.56 -0.76
CA ARG A 514 -20.91 16.09 -0.94
C ARG A 514 -21.74 15.23 -1.89
N GLU A 515 -21.13 14.79 -2.99
CA GLU A 515 -21.82 13.92 -3.94
C GLU A 515 -22.14 12.55 -3.35
N ALA A 516 -21.22 11.97 -2.58
CA ALA A 516 -21.49 10.74 -1.83
C ALA A 516 -22.62 10.92 -0.82
N GLU A 517 -22.64 12.03 -0.06
CA GLU A 517 -23.71 12.37 0.87
C GLU A 517 -25.06 12.52 0.16
N ARG A 518 -25.08 13.19 -1.01
CA ARG A 518 -26.27 13.37 -1.85
C ARG A 518 -26.84 12.01 -2.31
N ILE A 519 -26.00 11.11 -2.82
CA ILE A 519 -26.41 9.77 -3.25
C ILE A 519 -26.98 8.98 -2.07
N VAL A 520 -26.36 9.02 -0.91
CA VAL A 520 -26.80 8.32 0.29
C VAL A 520 -28.17 8.82 0.73
N ALA A 521 -28.38 10.15 0.77
CA ALA A 521 -29.66 10.75 1.14
C ALA A 521 -30.78 10.41 0.15
N LEU A 522 -30.51 10.54 -1.17
CA LEU A 522 -31.48 10.17 -2.24
C LEU A 522 -31.85 8.68 -2.23
N SER A 523 -30.93 7.82 -1.74
CA SER A 523 -31.20 6.39 -1.57
C SER A 523 -31.98 6.06 -0.30
N GLY A 524 -32.41 7.08 0.47
CA GLY A 524 -33.25 6.95 1.68
C GLY A 524 -32.49 6.53 2.95
N TYR A 525 -31.16 6.69 2.96
CA TYR A 525 -30.33 6.44 4.14
C TYR A 525 -30.19 7.72 4.97
N LYS A 526 -30.35 7.60 6.29
CA LYS A 526 -30.26 8.73 7.24
C LYS A 526 -28.85 8.94 7.81
N LYS A 527 -27.92 8.07 7.51
CA LYS A 527 -26.55 8.10 8.02
C LYS A 527 -25.53 7.79 6.94
N ILE A 528 -24.36 8.38 7.09
CA ILE A 528 -23.17 8.03 6.29
C ILE A 528 -21.98 7.77 7.22
N ALA A 529 -21.24 6.71 6.94
CA ALA A 529 -20.06 6.32 7.68
C ALA A 529 -18.83 6.32 6.76
N VAL A 530 -17.66 6.54 7.32
CA VAL A 530 -16.37 6.49 6.61
C VAL A 530 -15.41 5.58 7.36
N ILE A 531 -14.81 4.62 6.66
CA ILE A 531 -13.69 3.84 7.18
C ILE A 531 -12.41 4.68 7.17
N ALA A 532 -12.32 5.64 8.08
CA ALA A 532 -11.19 6.57 8.11
C ALA A 532 -9.95 5.93 8.72
N GLY A 533 -8.78 6.18 8.11
CA GLY A 533 -7.51 5.98 8.78
C GLY A 533 -7.34 6.98 9.94
N VAL A 534 -6.59 6.60 10.95
CA VAL A 534 -6.41 7.40 12.18
C VAL A 534 -5.92 8.82 11.86
N GLY A 535 -4.87 8.95 11.06
CA GLY A 535 -4.23 10.22 10.73
C GLY A 535 -5.08 11.20 9.91
N VAL A 536 -6.25 10.79 9.42
CA VAL A 536 -7.17 11.66 8.63
C VAL A 536 -8.50 11.90 9.31
N ARG A 537 -8.74 11.41 10.51
CA ARG A 537 -9.99 11.66 11.26
C ARG A 537 -10.29 13.14 11.42
N GLY A 538 -9.27 13.98 11.64
CA GLY A 538 -9.40 15.42 11.72
C GLY A 538 -9.93 16.08 10.45
N TYR A 539 -9.69 15.50 9.28
CA TYR A 539 -10.26 15.96 8.00
C TYR A 539 -11.79 15.80 8.00
N TYR A 540 -12.30 14.65 8.40
CA TYR A 540 -13.74 14.37 8.41
C TYR A 540 -14.48 15.17 9.50
N ARG A 541 -13.85 15.46 10.64
CA ARG A 541 -14.45 16.33 11.67
C ARG A 541 -14.78 17.73 11.14
N LYS A 542 -14.01 18.27 10.19
CA LYS A 542 -14.29 19.56 9.55
C LYS A 542 -15.60 19.56 8.73
N PHE A 543 -16.13 18.38 8.42
CA PHE A 543 -17.41 18.19 7.74
C PHE A 543 -18.52 17.68 8.67
N GLY A 544 -18.35 17.80 9.98
CA GLY A 544 -19.37 17.41 10.97
C GLY A 544 -19.43 15.92 11.29
N TYR A 545 -18.46 15.12 10.83
CA TYR A 545 -18.39 13.70 11.20
C TYR A 545 -17.83 13.52 12.61
N LYS A 546 -18.44 12.62 13.38
CA LYS A 546 -18.02 12.23 14.73
C LYS A 546 -17.44 10.82 14.73
N LEU A 547 -16.41 10.58 15.54
CA LEU A 547 -15.86 9.24 15.72
C LEU A 547 -16.81 8.41 16.58
N LYS A 548 -17.38 7.35 16.02
CA LYS A 548 -18.19 6.35 16.72
C LYS A 548 -17.53 4.98 16.50
N ASN A 549 -17.13 4.30 17.55
CA ASN A 549 -16.27 3.11 17.51
C ASN A 549 -14.99 3.41 16.69
N SER A 550 -14.80 2.81 15.55
CA SER A 550 -13.62 3.04 14.68
C SER A 550 -13.95 3.73 13.36
N TYR A 551 -15.17 4.26 13.19
CA TYR A 551 -15.66 4.93 11.98
C TYR A 551 -15.94 6.41 12.23
N MET A 552 -15.78 7.22 11.21
CA MET A 552 -16.29 8.59 11.22
C MET A 552 -17.72 8.57 10.68
N VAL A 553 -18.68 9.04 11.48
CA VAL A 553 -20.13 8.95 11.19
C VAL A 553 -20.76 10.33 11.21
N ARG A 554 -21.67 10.58 10.28
CA ARG A 554 -22.51 11.77 10.20
C ARG A 554 -23.96 11.36 9.95
N ASP A 555 -24.88 11.95 10.69
CA ASP A 555 -26.30 11.87 10.41
C ASP A 555 -26.63 12.85 9.28
N LEU A 556 -27.39 12.40 8.27
CA LEU A 556 -27.87 13.21 7.15
C LEU A 556 -29.29 13.68 7.49
N ARG A 557 -29.51 14.98 7.35
CA ARG A 557 -30.81 15.62 7.56
C ARG A 557 -31.71 15.44 6.33
#